data_bb1c0a978c4c45f1365da20fe8a4bea5
#
_entry.id   bb1c0a978c4c45f1365da20fe8a4bea5
#
_cell.length_a   1.000
_cell.length_b   1.000
_cell.length_c   1.000
_cell.angle_alpha   90.00
_cell.angle_beta   90.00
_cell.angle_gamma   90.00
#
_symmetry.space_group_name_H-M   'P 1'
#
loop_
_entity.id
_entity.type
_entity.pdbx_description
1 polymer ?
#
loop_
_entity_poly.entity_id
_entity_poly.type
_entity_poly.pdbx_seq_one_letter_code
_entity_poly.pdbx_strand_id
1 'polypeptide(L)'
;MADTKIPGNSIILGFFDDFYLRYPNASPKQRTVKSFGYLEDQTDLEAFWKEVNACNDSLKHKRDLRIEIPVSEMMYSENNRLLNYGYKFPESVYHLLGIDTFFEQYQRSSGFRGKYSLNEIFRYLVMDRILYPASKREVASRLLNYYGLNSEFDLPDIYRALDQFNIIFYDLQRFISEQVGERFGRDLQYSFYDVTNYYTEKDFADPDEEYRDRSGKLVSGPALGQKGVSKEHQLTPIIQMGLFMDGNGVPI
;
A
#
# COMPACT_ATOMS: atom_id res chain seq x y z
N MET A 1 -5.45 0.38 18.59
CA MET A 1 -5.21 0.42 20.05
C MET A 1 -4.53 -0.85 20.45
N ALA A 2 -3.30 -0.79 20.86
CA ALA A 2 -2.63 -1.94 21.45
C ALA A 2 -2.66 -1.74 22.96
N ASP A 3 -3.44 -2.57 23.66
CA ASP A 3 -3.36 -2.68 25.12
C ASP A 3 -2.04 -3.35 25.47
N THR A 4 -1.04 -2.55 25.78
CA THR A 4 0.21 -3.09 26.31
C THR A 4 0.00 -3.32 27.82
N LYS A 5 -0.33 -4.55 28.18
CA LYS A 5 -0.27 -4.99 29.59
C LYS A 5 1.18 -5.01 30.05
N ILE A 6 1.55 -4.03 30.85
CA ILE A 6 2.80 -4.04 31.60
C ILE A 6 2.59 -4.92 32.84
N PRO A 7 3.58 -5.75 33.25
CA PRO A 7 3.45 -6.56 34.48
C PRO A 7 3.19 -5.64 35.68
N GLY A 8 2.01 -5.76 36.29
CA GLY A 8 1.59 -4.98 37.42
C GLY A 8 0.40 -4.08 37.20
N ASN A 9 -0.62 -4.53 36.46
CA ASN A 9 -1.97 -3.92 36.35
C ASN A 9 -2.08 -2.38 36.14
N SER A 10 -1.04 -1.70 35.61
CA SER A 10 -1.13 -0.28 35.28
C SER A 10 -1.75 -0.08 33.90
N ILE A 11 -2.73 0.83 33.81
CA ILE A 11 -3.33 1.24 32.54
C ILE A 11 -2.56 2.46 32.03
N ILE A 12 -1.86 2.29 30.93
CA ILE A 12 -1.16 3.36 30.22
C ILE A 12 -1.79 3.52 28.85
N LEU A 13 -2.36 4.70 28.59
CA LEU A 13 -2.75 5.07 27.23
C LEU A 13 -1.53 5.64 26.50
N GLY A 14 -0.99 4.86 25.57
CA GLY A 14 0.05 5.27 24.67
C GLY A 14 -0.49 5.41 23.25
N PHE A 15 -0.06 6.43 22.53
CA PHE A 15 -0.31 6.60 21.11
C PHE A 15 0.99 6.49 20.36
N PHE A 16 0.95 5.84 19.19
CA PHE A 16 1.97 6.04 18.19
C PHE A 16 1.76 7.43 17.60
N ASP A 17 2.71 8.31 17.80
CA ASP A 17 2.65 9.66 17.25
C ASP A 17 2.64 9.57 15.72
N ASP A 18 1.81 10.40 15.06
CA ASP A 18 1.84 10.64 13.61
C ASP A 18 3.13 11.38 13.19
N PHE A 19 4.24 11.00 13.79
CA PHE A 19 5.56 11.62 13.63
C PHE A 19 6.13 11.40 12.24
N TYR A 20 5.66 10.37 11.51
CA TYR A 20 6.13 10.04 10.17
C TYR A 20 5.85 11.12 9.12
N LEU A 21 4.74 11.84 9.25
CA LEU A 21 4.41 12.92 8.31
C LEU A 21 5.17 14.23 8.58
N ARG A 22 5.68 14.42 9.79
CA ARG A 22 6.42 15.63 10.18
C ARG A 22 7.93 15.47 10.23
N TYR A 23 8.43 14.27 10.48
CA TYR A 23 9.87 14.01 10.65
C TYR A 23 10.25 12.66 10.05
N PRO A 24 10.52 12.60 8.74
CA PRO A 24 10.77 11.35 8.01
C PRO A 24 11.98 10.55 8.50
N ASN A 25 12.85 11.14 9.33
CA ASN A 25 14.06 10.49 9.86
C ASN A 25 13.95 10.06 11.33
N ALA A 26 12.76 10.08 11.93
CA ALA A 26 12.59 9.73 13.33
C ALA A 26 11.94 8.35 13.46
N SER A 27 12.58 7.44 14.21
CA SER A 27 11.98 6.17 14.61
C SER A 27 10.67 6.41 15.38
N PRO A 28 9.60 5.63 15.16
CA PRO A 28 8.37 5.75 15.92
C PRO A 28 8.67 5.50 17.39
N LYS A 29 8.56 6.53 18.20
CA LYS A 29 8.69 6.41 19.65
C LYS A 29 7.30 6.36 20.24
N GLN A 30 7.04 5.30 21.00
CA GLN A 30 5.86 5.25 21.84
C GLN A 30 5.97 6.36 22.89
N ARG A 31 5.04 7.31 22.85
CA ARG A 31 4.97 8.40 23.83
C ARG A 31 3.80 8.14 24.74
N THR A 32 4.07 8.03 26.04
CA THR A 32 3.02 8.01 27.04
C THR A 32 2.38 9.40 27.11
N VAL A 33 1.10 9.51 26.78
CA VAL A 33 0.36 10.77 26.84
C VAL A 33 -0.11 11.04 28.25
N LYS A 34 -0.64 10.03 28.93
CA LYS A 34 -1.10 10.10 30.31
C LYS A 34 -1.01 8.73 30.94
N SER A 35 -0.54 8.66 32.20
CA SER A 35 -0.60 7.48 33.04
C SER A 35 -1.70 7.66 34.09
N PHE A 36 -2.56 6.68 34.22
CA PHE A 36 -3.67 6.68 35.16
C PHE A 36 -3.38 5.88 36.44
N GLY A 37 -2.17 5.32 36.56
CA GLY A 37 -1.77 4.51 37.73
C GLY A 37 -2.28 3.06 37.63
N TYR A 38 -2.26 2.39 38.78
CA TYR A 38 -2.69 1.00 38.90
C TYR A 38 -4.19 0.91 39.14
N LEU A 39 -4.83 -0.08 38.54
CA LEU A 39 -6.28 -0.29 38.72
C LEU A 39 -6.62 -0.69 40.19
N GLU A 40 -5.69 -1.36 40.85
CA GLU A 40 -5.83 -1.82 42.23
C GLU A 40 -5.82 -0.69 43.28
N ASP A 41 -5.21 0.46 42.90
CA ASP A 41 -5.13 1.66 43.77
C ASP A 41 -6.36 2.57 43.64
N GLN A 42 -7.30 2.25 42.75
CA GLN A 42 -8.47 3.08 42.46
C GLN A 42 -9.60 2.75 43.42
N THR A 43 -10.04 3.75 44.18
CA THR A 43 -11.17 3.62 45.13
C THR A 43 -12.54 3.75 44.43
N ASP A 44 -12.61 4.45 43.30
CA ASP A 44 -13.82 4.63 42.46
C ASP A 44 -13.53 4.25 41.01
N LEU A 45 -13.89 3.03 40.65
CA LEU A 45 -13.67 2.49 39.32
C LEU A 45 -14.54 3.19 38.24
N GLU A 46 -15.70 3.70 38.62
CA GLU A 46 -16.61 4.36 37.67
C GLU A 46 -16.06 5.74 37.29
N ALA A 47 -15.62 6.52 38.26
CA ALA A 47 -14.94 7.79 38.02
C ALA A 47 -13.64 7.61 37.24
N PHE A 48 -12.87 6.58 37.58
CA PHE A 48 -11.64 6.24 36.88
C PHE A 48 -11.87 5.95 35.37
N TRP A 49 -12.81 5.08 35.03
CA TRP A 49 -13.12 4.77 33.64
C TRP A 49 -13.72 5.96 32.90
N LYS A 50 -14.47 6.81 33.56
CA LYS A 50 -14.97 8.05 32.98
C LYS A 50 -13.82 8.98 32.59
N GLU A 51 -12.80 9.10 33.42
CA GLU A 51 -11.62 9.92 33.12
C GLU A 51 -10.77 9.32 32.00
N VAL A 52 -10.57 8.00 31.97
CA VAL A 52 -9.87 7.28 30.88
C VAL A 52 -10.59 7.50 29.55
N ASN A 53 -11.90 7.33 29.52
CA ASN A 53 -12.70 7.51 28.32
C ASN A 53 -12.72 8.96 27.84
N ALA A 54 -12.83 9.93 28.73
CA ALA A 54 -12.78 11.35 28.39
C ALA A 54 -11.42 11.74 27.80
N CYS A 55 -10.32 11.21 28.34
CA CYS A 55 -9.00 11.41 27.79
C CYS A 55 -8.87 10.78 26.39
N ASN A 56 -9.35 9.55 26.20
CA ASN A 56 -9.35 8.87 24.91
C ASN A 56 -10.16 9.63 23.86
N ASP A 57 -11.34 10.14 24.22
CA ASP A 57 -12.19 10.91 23.31
C ASP A 57 -11.56 12.26 22.94
N SER A 58 -10.92 12.95 23.90
CA SER A 58 -10.19 14.19 23.63
C SER A 58 -9.04 13.99 22.63
N LEU A 59 -8.46 12.81 22.61
CA LEU A 59 -7.38 12.45 21.68
C LEU A 59 -7.90 12.03 20.31
N LYS A 60 -9.08 11.42 20.24
CA LYS A 60 -9.75 11.13 18.96
C LYS A 60 -10.10 12.42 18.20
N HIS A 61 -10.60 13.43 18.88
CA HIS A 61 -10.94 14.73 18.26
C HIS A 61 -9.73 15.52 17.75
N LYS A 62 -8.51 15.26 18.24
CA LYS A 62 -7.28 15.86 17.70
C LYS A 62 -6.84 15.28 16.36
N ARG A 63 -7.47 14.19 15.92
CA ARG A 63 -7.16 13.49 14.65
C ARG A 63 -8.09 13.85 13.49
N ASP A 64 -8.96 14.83 13.67
CA ASP A 64 -9.77 15.33 12.57
C ASP A 64 -8.86 15.98 11.52
N LEU A 65 -8.50 15.20 10.53
CA LEU A 65 -7.80 15.69 9.34
C LEU A 65 -8.81 16.56 8.58
N ARG A 66 -8.69 17.88 8.71
CA ARG A 66 -9.47 18.81 7.90
C ARG A 66 -8.80 18.94 6.55
N ILE A 67 -9.42 18.37 5.54
CA ILE A 67 -9.06 18.61 4.15
C ILE A 67 -9.91 19.80 3.69
N GLU A 68 -9.27 20.94 3.44
CA GLU A 68 -9.93 22.09 2.82
C GLU A 68 -9.95 21.85 1.31
N ILE A 69 -11.14 21.59 0.78
CA ILE A 69 -11.36 21.47 -0.66
C ILE A 69 -11.87 22.82 -1.16
N PRO A 70 -11.16 23.50 -2.06
CA PRO A 70 -11.66 24.74 -2.65
C PRO A 70 -13.04 24.52 -3.28
N VAL A 71 -14.01 25.39 -2.99
CA VAL A 71 -15.37 25.28 -3.54
C VAL A 71 -15.36 25.31 -5.08
N SER A 72 -14.36 25.95 -5.69
CA SER A 72 -14.14 25.96 -7.13
C SER A 72 -13.78 24.58 -7.70
N GLU A 73 -13.28 23.66 -6.87
CA GLU A 73 -12.97 22.28 -7.25
C GLU A 73 -14.15 21.33 -6.98
N MET A 74 -15.16 21.78 -6.22
CA MET A 74 -16.44 21.08 -6.07
C MET A 74 -17.30 21.30 -7.31
N MET A 75 -16.82 20.91 -8.47
CA MET A 75 -17.63 21.06 -9.68
C MET A 75 -18.75 20.04 -9.72
N TYR A 76 -19.93 20.53 -10.04
CA TYR A 76 -21.11 19.73 -10.33
C TYR A 76 -20.78 18.76 -11.48
N SER A 77 -20.78 17.48 -11.21
CA SER A 77 -20.85 16.49 -12.25
C SER A 77 -22.24 16.62 -12.90
N GLU A 78 -22.28 16.87 -14.19
CA GLU A 78 -23.53 16.95 -14.97
C GLU A 78 -24.43 15.71 -14.82
N ASN A 79 -23.89 14.63 -14.25
CA ASN A 79 -24.53 13.32 -14.11
C ASN A 79 -24.84 12.92 -12.66
N ASN A 80 -24.81 13.80 -11.66
CA ASN A 80 -25.06 13.46 -10.24
C ASN A 80 -24.24 12.27 -9.72
N ARG A 81 -23.05 12.02 -10.24
CA ARG A 81 -22.16 10.95 -9.77
C ARG A 81 -21.38 11.40 -8.57
N LEU A 82 -21.34 10.55 -7.53
CA LEU A 82 -20.39 10.70 -6.45
C LEU A 82 -19.00 10.37 -6.99
N LEU A 83 -18.11 11.37 -6.99
CA LEU A 83 -16.72 11.21 -7.42
C LEU A 83 -15.82 10.99 -6.21
N ASN A 84 -14.88 10.06 -6.34
CA ASN A 84 -13.92 9.76 -5.31
C ASN A 84 -12.77 10.78 -5.34
N TYR A 85 -12.54 11.43 -4.22
CA TYR A 85 -11.42 12.35 -4.01
C TYR A 85 -10.32 11.74 -3.13
N GLY A 86 -10.60 10.63 -2.44
CA GLY A 86 -9.68 9.98 -1.49
C GLY A 86 -8.37 9.50 -2.10
N TYR A 87 -8.31 9.33 -3.41
CA TYR A 87 -7.10 8.95 -4.13
C TYR A 87 -5.99 10.01 -4.05
N LYS A 88 -6.31 11.26 -3.75
CA LYS A 88 -5.33 12.36 -3.67
C LYS A 88 -4.27 12.12 -2.60
N PHE A 89 -4.60 11.43 -1.53
CA PHE A 89 -3.63 11.09 -0.50
C PHE A 89 -2.55 10.11 -1.00
N PRO A 90 -2.89 8.90 -1.46
CA PRO A 90 -1.88 7.99 -2.02
C PRO A 90 -1.21 8.55 -3.29
N GLU A 91 -1.90 9.39 -4.08
CA GLU A 91 -1.30 10.08 -5.22
C GLU A 91 -0.15 11.01 -4.79
N SER A 92 -0.31 11.70 -3.67
CA SER A 92 0.76 12.55 -3.13
C SER A 92 2.02 11.75 -2.79
N VAL A 93 1.85 10.54 -2.23
CA VAL A 93 2.97 9.63 -1.96
C VAL A 93 3.59 9.12 -3.27
N TYR A 94 2.77 8.81 -4.26
CA TYR A 94 3.21 8.37 -5.59
C TYR A 94 4.15 9.41 -6.24
N HIS A 95 3.74 10.68 -6.24
CA HIS A 95 4.57 11.78 -6.75
C HIS A 95 5.80 12.05 -5.87
N LEU A 96 5.65 11.95 -4.55
CA LEU A 96 6.77 12.09 -3.63
C LEU A 96 7.87 11.06 -3.92
N LEU A 97 7.51 9.83 -4.24
CA LEU A 97 8.45 8.78 -4.62
C LEU A 97 9.00 8.93 -6.05
N GLY A 98 8.51 9.87 -6.84
CA GLY A 98 8.97 10.13 -8.21
C GLY A 98 8.63 9.01 -9.19
N ILE A 99 7.58 8.21 -8.92
CA ILE A 99 7.20 7.08 -9.78
C ILE A 99 6.77 7.56 -11.17
N ASP A 100 6.14 8.72 -11.24
CA ASP A 100 5.82 9.41 -12.49
C ASP A 100 7.08 9.71 -13.32
N THR A 101 8.12 10.23 -12.70
CA THR A 101 9.40 10.52 -13.35
C THR A 101 10.05 9.24 -13.89
N PHE A 102 9.99 8.14 -13.15
CA PHE A 102 10.48 6.84 -13.62
C PHE A 102 9.78 6.40 -14.91
N PHE A 103 8.45 6.46 -14.95
CA PHE A 103 7.70 6.08 -16.14
C PHE A 103 7.95 7.01 -17.34
N GLU A 104 8.06 8.30 -17.11
CA GLU A 104 8.40 9.25 -18.17
C GLU A 104 9.78 8.95 -18.78
N GLN A 105 10.77 8.67 -17.94
CA GLN A 105 12.10 8.30 -18.42
C GLN A 105 12.09 6.99 -19.18
N TYR A 106 11.38 5.98 -18.67
CA TYR A 106 11.23 4.70 -19.35
C TYR A 106 10.57 4.85 -20.70
N GLN A 107 9.45 5.55 -20.81
CA GLN A 107 8.75 5.74 -22.08
C GLN A 107 9.61 6.47 -23.12
N ARG A 108 10.45 7.44 -22.69
CA ARG A 108 11.38 8.13 -23.57
C ARG A 108 12.52 7.24 -24.07
N SER A 109 13.05 6.38 -23.22
CA SER A 109 14.25 5.56 -23.51
C SER A 109 13.91 4.24 -24.22
N SER A 110 12.77 3.63 -23.93
CA SER A 110 12.37 2.30 -24.42
C SER A 110 11.84 2.30 -25.84
N GLY A 111 11.56 3.48 -26.44
CA GLY A 111 10.88 3.58 -27.71
C GLY A 111 9.43 3.08 -27.69
N PHE A 112 8.80 3.07 -26.50
CA PHE A 112 7.41 2.69 -26.35
C PHE A 112 6.49 3.53 -27.25
N ARG A 113 5.69 2.85 -28.08
CA ARG A 113 4.79 3.48 -29.08
C ARG A 113 3.31 3.30 -28.77
N GLY A 114 2.97 2.90 -27.54
CA GLY A 114 1.57 2.80 -27.12
C GLY A 114 0.87 4.17 -27.17
N LYS A 115 -0.40 4.17 -27.53
CA LYS A 115 -1.22 5.40 -27.55
C LYS A 115 -1.70 5.81 -26.16
N TYR A 116 -1.40 5.02 -25.14
CA TYR A 116 -1.77 5.23 -23.75
C TYR A 116 -0.54 5.52 -22.90
N SER A 117 -0.75 6.20 -21.77
CA SER A 117 0.30 6.46 -20.79
C SER A 117 0.47 5.28 -19.83
N LEU A 118 1.66 4.69 -19.79
CA LEU A 118 1.99 3.66 -18.80
C LEU A 118 1.90 4.21 -17.37
N ASN A 119 2.34 5.46 -17.17
CA ASN A 119 2.25 6.13 -15.89
C ASN A 119 0.80 6.26 -15.41
N GLU A 120 -0.11 6.71 -16.27
CA GLU A 120 -1.51 6.88 -15.90
C GLU A 120 -2.16 5.55 -15.54
N ILE A 121 -1.94 4.50 -16.34
CA ILE A 121 -2.48 3.17 -16.07
C ILE A 121 -1.92 2.64 -14.75
N PHE A 122 -0.61 2.73 -14.52
CA PHE A 122 0.00 2.24 -13.29
C PHE A 122 -0.52 3.01 -12.08
N ARG A 123 -0.52 4.34 -12.13
CA ARG A 123 -1.05 5.21 -11.08
C ARG A 123 -2.49 4.83 -10.74
N TYR A 124 -3.34 4.69 -11.77
CA TYR A 124 -4.73 4.34 -11.58
C TYR A 124 -4.90 2.97 -10.92
N LEU A 125 -4.15 1.96 -11.37
CA LEU A 125 -4.18 0.62 -10.80
C LEU A 125 -3.73 0.60 -9.33
N VAL A 126 -2.73 1.41 -8.98
CA VAL A 126 -2.24 1.56 -7.60
C VAL A 126 -3.30 2.24 -6.73
N MET A 127 -3.86 3.37 -7.18
CA MET A 127 -4.89 4.09 -6.42
C MET A 127 -6.13 3.22 -6.18
N ASP A 128 -6.61 2.54 -7.23
CA ASP A 128 -7.78 1.66 -7.12
C ASP A 128 -7.47 0.44 -6.23
N ARG A 129 -6.25 -0.09 -6.27
CA ARG A 129 -5.83 -1.18 -5.40
C ARG A 129 -5.83 -0.81 -3.93
N ILE A 130 -5.48 0.43 -3.60
CA ILE A 130 -5.48 0.94 -2.22
C ILE A 130 -6.91 1.21 -1.74
N LEU A 131 -7.73 1.82 -2.58
CA LEU A 131 -9.06 2.30 -2.19
C LEU A 131 -10.16 1.24 -2.32
N TYR A 132 -10.15 0.50 -3.43
CA TYR A 132 -11.20 -0.47 -3.78
C TYR A 132 -10.62 -1.66 -4.55
N PRO A 133 -9.91 -2.58 -3.88
CA PRO A 133 -9.30 -3.74 -4.53
C PRO A 133 -10.30 -4.54 -5.35
N ALA A 134 -10.06 -4.67 -6.64
CA ALA A 134 -10.96 -5.36 -7.56
C ALA A 134 -10.24 -5.99 -8.75
N SER A 135 -11.00 -6.70 -9.60
CA SER A 135 -10.50 -7.23 -10.87
C SER A 135 -10.18 -6.11 -11.86
N LYS A 136 -9.29 -6.35 -12.82
CA LYS A 136 -8.94 -5.35 -13.85
C LYS A 136 -10.15 -4.88 -14.66
N ARG A 137 -11.12 -5.76 -14.89
CA ARG A 137 -12.39 -5.43 -15.54
C ARG A 137 -13.22 -4.45 -14.73
N GLU A 138 -13.32 -4.69 -13.44
CA GLU A 138 -14.03 -3.81 -12.51
C GLU A 138 -13.33 -2.46 -12.39
N VAL A 139 -12.00 -2.45 -12.31
CA VAL A 139 -11.20 -1.21 -12.32
C VAL A 139 -11.50 -0.39 -13.57
N ALA A 140 -11.49 -1.01 -14.75
CA ALA A 140 -11.80 -0.32 -16.00
C ALA A 140 -13.22 0.28 -16.04
N SER A 141 -14.19 -0.37 -15.41
CA SER A 141 -15.57 0.16 -15.34
C SER A 141 -15.71 1.39 -14.43
N ARG A 142 -14.74 1.64 -13.55
CA ARG A 142 -14.72 2.73 -12.56
C ARG A 142 -13.86 3.92 -12.95
N LEU A 143 -13.24 3.92 -14.14
CA LEU A 143 -12.31 4.96 -14.59
C LEU A 143 -12.86 6.39 -14.43
N LEU A 144 -14.16 6.57 -14.63
CA LEU A 144 -14.82 7.88 -14.53
C LEU A 144 -15.27 8.28 -13.12
N ASN A 145 -14.98 7.45 -12.11
CA ASN A 145 -15.45 7.70 -10.74
C ASN A 145 -14.47 8.51 -9.88
N TYR A 146 -13.34 8.89 -10.44
CA TYR A 146 -12.33 9.68 -9.73
C TYR A 146 -12.38 11.13 -10.18
N TYR A 147 -12.52 12.05 -9.22
CA TYR A 147 -12.56 13.47 -9.50
C TYR A 147 -11.25 13.98 -10.10
N GLY A 148 -11.34 14.65 -11.24
CA GLY A 148 -10.18 15.27 -11.91
C GLY A 148 -9.19 14.28 -12.55
N LEU A 149 -9.48 12.97 -12.57
CA LEU A 149 -8.75 12.00 -13.36
C LEU A 149 -9.50 11.75 -14.68
N ASN A 150 -8.95 12.26 -15.76
CA ASN A 150 -9.37 11.89 -17.11
C ASN A 150 -8.48 10.75 -17.57
N SER A 151 -9.05 9.59 -17.87
CA SER A 151 -8.31 8.45 -18.39
C SER A 151 -8.61 8.27 -19.88
N GLU A 152 -7.56 8.28 -20.66
CA GLU A 152 -7.62 8.05 -22.12
C GLU A 152 -7.22 6.60 -22.47
N PHE A 153 -7.53 5.62 -21.63
CA PHE A 153 -7.21 4.21 -21.83
C PHE A 153 -8.42 3.32 -21.52
N ASP A 154 -8.42 2.13 -22.06
CA ASP A 154 -9.47 1.14 -21.91
C ASP A 154 -8.95 -0.17 -21.26
N LEU A 155 -9.82 -1.16 -21.09
CA LEU A 155 -9.44 -2.47 -20.52
C LEU A 155 -8.35 -3.19 -21.33
N PRO A 156 -8.39 -3.26 -22.67
CA PRO A 156 -7.30 -3.78 -23.48
C PRO A 156 -5.96 -3.09 -23.24
N ASP A 157 -5.96 -1.77 -23.04
CA ASP A 157 -4.73 -1.03 -22.76
C ASP A 157 -4.15 -1.39 -21.39
N ILE A 158 -5.01 -1.62 -20.40
CA ILE A 158 -4.59 -2.11 -19.08
C ILE A 158 -3.84 -3.44 -19.23
N TYR A 159 -4.38 -4.40 -19.98
CA TYR A 159 -3.70 -5.69 -20.16
C TYR A 159 -2.38 -5.56 -20.89
N ARG A 160 -2.30 -4.75 -21.95
CA ARG A 160 -1.03 -4.48 -22.64
C ARG A 160 -0.01 -3.77 -21.74
N ALA A 161 -0.48 -2.88 -20.87
CA ALA A 161 0.38 -2.22 -19.91
C ALA A 161 0.94 -3.20 -18.87
N LEU A 162 0.16 -4.22 -18.45
CA LEU A 162 0.66 -5.25 -17.54
C LEU A 162 1.86 -6.02 -18.13
N ASP A 163 1.87 -6.29 -19.44
CA ASP A 163 3.02 -6.90 -20.12
C ASP A 163 4.24 -5.99 -20.02
N GLN A 164 4.07 -4.68 -20.19
CA GLN A 164 5.16 -3.71 -20.04
C GLN A 164 5.63 -3.61 -18.59
N PHE A 165 4.72 -3.62 -17.63
CA PHE A 165 5.08 -3.60 -16.22
C PHE A 165 5.88 -4.86 -15.81
N ASN A 166 5.56 -6.00 -16.39
CA ASN A 166 6.34 -7.23 -16.17
C ASN A 166 7.79 -7.09 -16.66
N ILE A 167 8.00 -6.41 -17.80
CA ILE A 167 9.35 -6.15 -18.32
C ILE A 167 10.18 -5.29 -17.38
N ILE A 168 9.58 -4.23 -16.83
CA ILE A 168 10.27 -3.26 -15.95
C ILE A 168 10.14 -3.58 -14.46
N PHE A 169 9.57 -4.71 -14.11
CA PHE A 169 9.20 -5.07 -12.74
C PHE A 169 10.34 -4.86 -11.74
N TYR A 170 11.51 -5.43 -12.02
CA TYR A 170 12.67 -5.33 -11.12
C TYR A 170 13.28 -3.92 -11.08
N ASP A 171 13.28 -3.21 -12.19
CA ASP A 171 13.80 -1.84 -12.24
C ASP A 171 12.90 -0.88 -11.47
N LEU A 172 11.58 -1.05 -11.59
CA LEU A 172 10.61 -0.28 -10.83
C LEU A 172 10.68 -0.56 -9.32
N GLN A 173 10.79 -1.85 -8.92
CA GLN A 173 10.96 -2.22 -7.52
C GLN A 173 12.23 -1.61 -6.93
N ARG A 174 13.35 -1.73 -7.63
CA ARG A 174 14.62 -1.14 -7.20
C ARG A 174 14.51 0.37 -7.05
N PHE A 175 13.96 1.05 -8.05
CA PHE A 175 13.74 2.48 -8.01
C PHE A 175 12.90 2.92 -6.80
N ILE A 176 11.77 2.28 -6.56
CA ILE A 176 10.90 2.57 -5.41
C ILE A 176 11.66 2.34 -4.09
N SER A 177 12.39 1.23 -3.98
CA SER A 177 13.18 0.91 -2.79
C SER A 177 14.25 1.96 -2.51
N GLU A 178 14.96 2.43 -3.55
CA GLU A 178 15.95 3.51 -3.46
C GLU A 178 15.29 4.82 -3.01
N GLN A 179 14.18 5.22 -3.63
CA GLN A 179 13.46 6.44 -3.26
C GLN A 179 12.93 6.42 -1.83
N VAL A 180 12.45 5.27 -1.37
CA VAL A 180 12.04 5.09 0.03
C VAL A 180 13.25 5.24 0.96
N GLY A 181 14.38 4.61 0.62
CA GLY A 181 15.61 4.70 1.40
C GLY A 181 16.15 6.13 1.50
N GLU A 182 16.16 6.85 0.39
CA GLU A 182 16.64 8.23 0.34
C GLU A 182 15.76 9.21 1.11
N ARG A 183 14.45 9.04 1.06
CA ARG A 183 13.49 10.01 1.64
C ARG A 183 13.12 9.74 3.08
N PHE A 184 13.01 8.46 3.44
CA PHE A 184 12.50 8.04 4.75
C PHE A 184 13.55 7.33 5.60
N GLY A 185 14.68 6.97 5.00
CA GLY A 185 15.66 6.10 5.63
C GLY A 185 15.21 4.64 5.66
N ARG A 186 16.13 3.75 6.01
CA ARG A 186 15.85 2.33 6.18
C ARG A 186 16.47 1.81 7.46
N ASP A 187 15.72 1.03 8.20
CA ASP A 187 16.26 0.24 9.32
C ASP A 187 16.58 -1.18 8.83
N LEU A 188 17.84 -1.41 8.48
CA LEU A 188 18.33 -2.70 8.02
C LEU A 188 18.97 -3.55 9.14
N GLN A 189 18.84 -3.15 10.41
CA GLN A 189 19.36 -3.95 11.52
C GLN A 189 18.59 -5.27 11.66
N TYR A 190 17.32 -5.23 11.33
CA TYR A 190 16.44 -6.40 11.29
C TYR A 190 15.69 -6.41 9.97
N SER A 191 15.46 -7.60 9.43
CA SER A 191 14.57 -7.79 8.29
C SER A 191 13.56 -8.87 8.62
N PHE A 192 12.34 -8.66 8.16
CA PHE A 192 11.25 -9.61 8.26
C PHE A 192 10.99 -10.23 6.91
N TYR A 193 10.76 -11.53 6.89
CA TYR A 193 10.38 -12.24 5.68
C TYR A 193 9.09 -13.02 5.91
N ASP A 194 8.11 -12.80 5.05
CA ASP A 194 6.87 -13.54 5.07
C ASP A 194 6.54 -14.09 3.69
N VAL A 195 5.87 -15.24 3.66
CA VAL A 195 5.43 -15.90 2.43
C VAL A 195 3.92 -15.96 2.42
N THR A 196 3.33 -15.41 1.37
CA THR A 196 1.90 -15.48 1.10
C THR A 196 1.66 -16.45 -0.05
N ASN A 197 0.70 -17.37 0.14
CA ASN A 197 0.23 -18.28 -0.90
C ASN A 197 -1.01 -17.71 -1.59
N TYR A 198 -0.97 -17.61 -2.90
CA TYR A 198 -2.13 -17.35 -3.74
C TYR A 198 -2.61 -18.67 -4.32
N TYR A 199 -3.86 -18.98 -4.11
CA TYR A 199 -4.49 -20.20 -4.62
C TYR A 199 -5.09 -19.93 -6.00
N THR A 200 -4.95 -20.92 -6.87
CA THR A 200 -5.58 -20.90 -8.18
C THR A 200 -6.73 -21.90 -8.21
N GLU A 201 -7.76 -21.63 -9.02
CA GLU A 201 -8.88 -22.57 -9.23
C GLU A 201 -8.53 -23.65 -10.27
N LYS A 202 -7.27 -23.76 -10.66
CA LYS A 202 -6.79 -24.79 -11.60
C LYS A 202 -6.43 -26.07 -10.85
N ASP A 203 -6.76 -27.21 -11.43
CA ASP A 203 -6.41 -28.53 -10.87
C ASP A 203 -4.97 -28.95 -11.21
N PHE A 204 -4.39 -28.35 -12.24
CA PHE A 204 -3.06 -28.70 -12.79
C PHE A 204 -2.09 -27.55 -12.59
N ALA A 205 -0.81 -27.93 -12.33
CA ALA A 205 0.29 -26.97 -12.35
C ALA A 205 0.43 -26.36 -13.74
N ASP A 206 0.91 -25.12 -13.79
CA ASP A 206 1.24 -24.49 -15.06
C ASP A 206 2.43 -25.24 -15.73
N PRO A 207 2.42 -25.39 -17.05
CA PRO A 207 3.53 -26.01 -17.78
C PRO A 207 4.78 -25.15 -17.67
N ASP A 208 5.94 -25.75 -17.93
CA ASP A 208 7.20 -25.02 -18.01
C ASP A 208 7.10 -23.92 -19.08
N GLU A 209 7.64 -22.76 -18.74
CA GLU A 209 7.64 -21.58 -19.60
C GLU A 209 9.08 -21.14 -19.92
N GLU A 210 9.25 -20.54 -21.10
CA GLU A 210 10.48 -19.83 -21.41
C GLU A 210 10.38 -18.38 -20.95
N TYR A 211 11.30 -17.96 -20.11
CA TYR A 211 11.38 -16.59 -19.63
C TYR A 211 12.82 -16.06 -19.65
N ARG A 212 12.97 -14.74 -19.60
CA ARG A 212 14.31 -14.14 -19.48
C ARG A 212 14.65 -13.95 -18.02
N ASP A 213 15.81 -14.46 -17.64
CA ASP A 213 16.37 -14.22 -16.31
C ASP A 213 16.85 -12.77 -16.15
N ARG A 214 17.34 -12.44 -14.95
CA ARG A 214 17.86 -11.09 -14.64
C ARG A 214 19.04 -10.64 -15.52
N SER A 215 19.74 -11.57 -16.16
CA SER A 215 20.83 -11.30 -17.10
C SER A 215 20.33 -11.11 -18.54
N GLY A 216 19.03 -11.29 -18.78
CA GLY A 216 18.42 -11.25 -20.11
C GLY A 216 18.54 -12.56 -20.89
N LYS A 217 19.11 -13.61 -20.28
CA LYS A 217 19.26 -14.94 -20.92
C LYS A 217 17.92 -15.66 -20.91
N LEU A 218 17.57 -16.27 -22.05
CA LEU A 218 16.40 -17.14 -22.17
C LEU A 218 16.66 -18.43 -21.38
N VAL A 219 15.80 -18.73 -20.44
CA VAL A 219 15.83 -19.93 -19.61
C VAL A 219 14.45 -20.58 -19.62
N SER A 220 14.42 -21.91 -19.56
CA SER A 220 13.19 -22.66 -19.37
C SER A 220 13.09 -23.11 -17.92
N GLY A 221 11.91 -23.00 -17.36
CA GLY A 221 11.66 -23.42 -15.98
C GLY A 221 10.17 -23.46 -15.64
N PRO A 222 9.84 -23.88 -14.42
CA PRO A 222 8.46 -23.99 -14.01
C PRO A 222 7.80 -22.60 -13.99
N ALA A 223 6.61 -22.52 -14.56
CA ALA A 223 5.75 -21.34 -14.43
C ALA A 223 5.33 -21.12 -12.97
N LEU A 224 4.73 -19.98 -12.67
CA LEU A 224 4.45 -19.53 -11.30
C LEU A 224 3.50 -20.45 -10.53
N GLY A 225 2.48 -21.01 -11.19
CA GLY A 225 1.47 -21.86 -10.57
C GLY A 225 1.92 -23.31 -10.40
N GLN A 226 2.58 -23.64 -9.31
CA GLN A 226 3.10 -24.97 -9.04
C GLN A 226 2.43 -25.63 -7.82
N LYS A 227 2.39 -26.98 -7.82
CA LYS A 227 1.97 -27.72 -6.62
C LYS A 227 3.05 -27.61 -5.55
N GLY A 228 2.67 -27.20 -4.36
CA GLY A 228 3.61 -26.96 -3.27
C GLY A 228 2.94 -27.11 -1.90
N VAL A 229 3.72 -26.89 -0.85
CA VAL A 229 3.22 -26.91 0.52
C VAL A 229 2.38 -25.67 0.76
N SER A 230 1.10 -25.88 1.04
CA SER A 230 0.15 -24.83 1.36
C SER A 230 -0.16 -24.80 2.85
N LYS A 231 -0.33 -23.62 3.43
CA LYS A 231 -0.71 -23.45 4.85
C LYS A 231 -2.07 -24.08 5.15
N GLU A 232 -2.98 -24.11 4.17
CA GLU A 232 -4.32 -24.69 4.26
C GLU A 232 -4.41 -26.14 3.73
N HIS A 233 -3.27 -26.79 3.45
CA HIS A 233 -3.19 -28.16 2.95
C HIS A 233 -4.01 -28.43 1.66
N GLN A 234 -4.16 -27.39 0.81
CA GLN A 234 -4.84 -27.55 -0.48
C GLN A 234 -3.94 -28.26 -1.50
N LEU A 235 -4.55 -29.04 -2.37
CA LEU A 235 -3.86 -29.80 -3.41
C LEU A 235 -3.78 -29.06 -4.76
N THR A 236 -4.41 -27.89 -4.85
CA THR A 236 -4.39 -27.05 -6.05
C THR A 236 -3.04 -26.31 -6.17
N PRO A 237 -2.62 -25.97 -7.40
CA PRO A 237 -1.42 -25.18 -7.60
C PRO A 237 -1.48 -23.84 -6.87
N ILE A 238 -0.37 -23.42 -6.32
CA ILE A 238 -0.21 -22.17 -5.59
C ILE A 238 0.84 -21.29 -6.26
N ILE A 239 0.68 -19.98 -6.12
CA ILE A 239 1.72 -18.99 -6.41
C ILE A 239 2.22 -18.45 -5.08
N GLN A 240 3.51 -18.58 -4.83
CA GLN A 240 4.12 -18.08 -3.61
C GLN A 240 4.74 -16.71 -3.83
N MET A 241 4.39 -15.75 -2.99
CA MET A 241 5.01 -14.44 -2.96
C MET A 241 5.77 -14.27 -1.66
N GLY A 242 7.08 -14.05 -1.74
CA GLY A 242 7.91 -13.67 -0.61
C GLY A 242 7.97 -12.15 -0.48
N LEU A 243 7.74 -11.63 0.73
CA LEU A 243 7.85 -10.22 1.06
C LEU A 243 8.97 -10.02 2.08
N PHE A 244 9.99 -9.26 1.69
CA PHE A 244 11.00 -8.77 2.61
C PHE A 244 10.65 -7.36 3.07
N MET A 245 10.77 -7.12 4.38
CA MET A 245 10.53 -5.81 5.00
C MET A 245 11.70 -5.43 5.89
N ASP A 246 11.99 -4.15 5.97
CA ASP A 246 12.97 -3.60 6.91
C ASP A 246 12.43 -3.55 8.35
N GLY A 247 13.25 -3.08 9.30
CA GLY A 247 12.87 -2.94 10.72
C GLY A 247 11.67 -2.02 10.98
N ASN A 248 11.35 -1.15 10.04
CA ASN A 248 10.17 -0.27 10.09
C ASN A 248 8.92 -0.90 9.45
N GLY A 249 9.01 -2.13 8.95
CA GLY A 249 7.91 -2.81 8.26
C GLY A 249 7.67 -2.33 6.82
N VAL A 250 8.66 -1.66 6.22
CA VAL A 250 8.56 -1.17 4.84
C VAL A 250 9.21 -2.17 3.89
N PRO A 251 8.54 -2.57 2.78
CA PRO A 251 9.12 -3.49 1.79
C PRO A 251 10.47 -3.02 1.24
N ILE A 252 11.39 -3.98 1.08
CA ILE A 252 12.75 -3.74 0.56
C ILE A 252 12.77 -4.00 -0.94
#